data_88b9aa8d63a1f30d39b83ebf08eae2ed
#
_entry.id   88b9aa8d63a1f30d39b83ebf08eae2ed
#
_cell.length_a   1.000
_cell.length_b   1.000
_cell.length_c   1.000
_cell.angle_alpha   90.00
_cell.angle_beta   90.00
_cell.angle_gamma   90.00
#
_symmetry.space_group_name_H-M   'P 1'
#
loop_
_entity.id
_entity.type
_entity.pdbx_description
1 polymer ?
#
loop_
_entity_poly.entity_id
_entity_poly.type
_entity_poly.pdbx_seq_one_letter_code
_entity_poly.pdbx_strand_id
1 'polypeptide(L)'
;DGNALVASTNLGRDTRVLIAGHIDTVPVAENLPAELHHFEREQVIVGRGSVDMKGGIAVMLKLAIEIVEPKFDVTWIFYDNEEVASELNGLGRLSRNHPGLLQGEFAVLCEPTSALVEGGCNGTLRVEIATEGVKAHSARPWMGKNAVHALFRPLQILNDFEPETITVDGLDYRESLNAVWVSGGIATNVIPDSSVLTVNYRFAPDKTAAEAIEKLQGLFEGFD
;
A
#
# COMPACT_ATOMS: atom_id res chain seq x y z
N ASP A 1 -17.77 4.99 13.69
CA ASP A 1 -17.09 6.22 13.32
C ASP A 1 -16.85 6.17 11.81
N GLY A 2 -17.34 7.18 11.08
CA GLY A 2 -17.41 7.10 9.63
C GLY A 2 -18.36 5.97 9.20
N ASN A 3 -17.96 5.15 8.21
CA ASN A 3 -18.70 3.98 7.76
C ASN A 3 -18.14 2.67 8.36
N ALA A 4 -17.24 2.75 9.32
CA ALA A 4 -16.69 1.56 9.96
C ALA A 4 -17.73 0.92 10.90
N LEU A 5 -17.85 -0.40 10.81
CA LEU A 5 -18.67 -1.24 11.68
C LEU A 5 -17.77 -2.14 12.51
N VAL A 6 -17.99 -2.14 13.82
CA VAL A 6 -17.30 -3.04 14.75
C VAL A 6 -18.32 -3.86 15.51
N ALA A 7 -18.15 -5.18 15.52
CA ALA A 7 -18.97 -6.11 16.27
C ALA A 7 -18.08 -7.03 17.10
N SER A 8 -18.50 -7.34 18.34
CA SER A 8 -17.67 -8.14 19.24
C SER A 8 -18.51 -9.20 19.95
N THR A 9 -17.92 -10.39 20.14
CA THR A 9 -18.41 -11.35 21.13
C THR A 9 -17.92 -10.94 22.52
N ASN A 10 -18.68 -11.29 23.54
CA ASN A 10 -18.32 -11.07 24.94
C ASN A 10 -18.71 -12.33 25.76
N LEU A 11 -18.01 -13.42 25.45
CA LEU A 11 -18.22 -14.73 26.05
C LEU A 11 -17.37 -14.93 27.32
N GLY A 12 -16.56 -13.94 27.67
CA GLY A 12 -15.66 -13.99 28.82
C GLY A 12 -14.48 -14.91 28.61
N ARG A 13 -13.96 -14.97 27.37
CA ARG A 13 -12.75 -15.74 27.05
C ARG A 13 -11.50 -14.93 27.45
N ASP A 14 -10.44 -15.62 27.85
CA ASP A 14 -9.18 -15.01 28.29
C ASP A 14 -8.42 -14.31 27.13
N THR A 15 -8.68 -14.73 25.91
CA THR A 15 -8.01 -14.24 24.69
C THR A 15 -9.04 -13.63 23.72
N ARG A 16 -8.70 -12.50 23.12
CA ARG A 16 -9.49 -11.84 22.08
C ARG A 16 -8.70 -11.78 20.78
N VAL A 17 -9.36 -12.16 19.69
CA VAL A 17 -8.81 -12.07 18.32
C VAL A 17 -9.52 -10.96 17.57
N LEU A 18 -8.78 -10.12 16.89
CA LEU A 18 -9.29 -9.10 15.99
C LEU A 18 -9.29 -9.67 14.56
N ILE A 19 -10.38 -9.49 13.83
CA ILE A 19 -10.47 -9.87 12.42
C ILE A 19 -10.95 -8.65 11.66
N ALA A 20 -10.11 -8.12 10.77
CA ALA A 20 -10.35 -6.86 10.09
C ALA A 20 -10.31 -6.99 8.57
N GLY A 21 -11.12 -6.19 7.90
CA GLY A 21 -11.11 -6.06 6.45
C GLY A 21 -11.78 -4.77 6.01
N HIS A 22 -11.32 -4.22 4.87
CA HIS A 22 -11.90 -3.00 4.32
C HIS A 22 -13.09 -3.28 3.39
N ILE A 23 -14.02 -2.32 3.35
CA ILE A 23 -15.28 -2.44 2.61
C ILE A 23 -15.31 -1.60 1.32
N ASP A 24 -14.36 -0.68 1.15
CA ASP A 24 -14.20 0.13 -0.06
C ASP A 24 -13.41 -0.60 -1.15
N THR A 25 -13.16 0.08 -2.24
CA THR A 25 -12.36 -0.39 -3.38
C THR A 25 -11.75 0.80 -4.09
N VAL A 26 -10.68 0.57 -4.86
CA VAL A 26 -10.22 1.54 -5.86
C VAL A 26 -11.32 1.85 -6.88
N PRO A 27 -11.23 2.97 -7.63
CA PRO A 27 -12.21 3.35 -8.63
C PRO A 27 -12.50 2.25 -9.64
N VAL A 28 -13.74 2.18 -10.12
CA VAL A 28 -14.16 1.22 -11.16
C VAL A 28 -13.44 1.48 -12.48
N ALA A 29 -13.12 0.39 -13.19
CA ALA A 29 -12.45 0.43 -14.49
C ALA A 29 -13.05 -0.65 -15.40
N GLU A 30 -14.29 -0.43 -15.88
CA GLU A 30 -15.02 -1.30 -16.81
C GLU A 30 -15.18 -2.78 -16.35
N ASN A 31 -15.18 -2.98 -15.02
CA ASN A 31 -15.26 -4.31 -14.38
C ASN A 31 -16.45 -4.43 -13.42
N LEU A 32 -17.55 -3.79 -13.79
CA LEU A 32 -18.89 -3.93 -13.21
C LEU A 32 -19.93 -4.09 -14.34
N PRO A 33 -21.01 -4.85 -14.11
CA PRO A 33 -21.28 -5.65 -12.90
C PRO A 33 -20.30 -6.79 -12.72
N ALA A 34 -20.19 -7.32 -11.49
CA ALA A 34 -19.42 -8.53 -11.25
C ALA A 34 -20.06 -9.74 -11.95
N GLU A 35 -19.25 -10.59 -12.52
CA GLU A 35 -19.69 -11.76 -13.30
C GLU A 35 -19.14 -13.06 -12.70
N LEU A 36 -19.94 -14.12 -12.80
CA LEU A 36 -19.52 -15.47 -12.45
C LEU A 36 -18.94 -16.17 -13.69
N HIS A 37 -17.67 -16.48 -13.63
CA HIS A 37 -16.97 -17.19 -14.69
C HIS A 37 -16.67 -18.65 -14.28
N HIS A 38 -16.57 -19.53 -15.26
CA HIS A 38 -16.20 -20.91 -15.08
C HIS A 38 -14.86 -21.17 -15.79
N PHE A 39 -13.83 -21.50 -15.01
CA PHE A 39 -12.52 -21.87 -15.49
C PHE A 39 -12.26 -23.34 -15.13
N GLU A 40 -12.22 -24.20 -16.11
CA GLU A 40 -12.06 -25.66 -15.94
C GLU A 40 -13.09 -26.24 -14.94
N ARG A 41 -12.69 -26.46 -13.69
CA ARG A 41 -13.55 -27.01 -12.61
C ARG A 41 -13.88 -26.00 -11.53
N GLU A 42 -13.41 -24.76 -11.66
CA GLU A 42 -13.59 -23.73 -10.66
C GLU A 42 -14.58 -22.65 -11.12
N GLN A 43 -15.32 -22.13 -10.17
CA GLN A 43 -16.15 -20.94 -10.34
C GLN A 43 -15.43 -19.76 -9.72
N VAL A 44 -15.29 -18.68 -10.47
CA VAL A 44 -14.64 -17.45 -10.00
C VAL A 44 -15.53 -16.25 -10.24
N ILE A 45 -15.51 -15.31 -9.32
CA ILE A 45 -16.18 -14.02 -9.45
C ILE A 45 -15.17 -13.00 -9.98
N VAL A 46 -15.46 -12.45 -11.16
CA VAL A 46 -14.65 -11.39 -11.77
C VAL A 46 -15.37 -10.07 -11.62
N GLY A 47 -14.74 -9.10 -10.99
CA GLY A 47 -15.33 -7.79 -10.77
C GLY A 47 -14.53 -6.91 -9.82
N ARG A 48 -14.86 -5.62 -9.75
CA ARG A 48 -14.20 -4.68 -8.86
C ARG A 48 -14.33 -5.13 -7.40
N GLY A 49 -13.18 -5.24 -6.70
CA GLY A 49 -13.11 -5.62 -5.29
C GLY A 49 -13.42 -7.09 -4.99
N SER A 50 -13.59 -7.97 -6.01
CA SER A 50 -13.86 -9.39 -5.76
C SER A 50 -12.69 -10.08 -5.03
N VAL A 51 -11.46 -9.71 -5.36
CA VAL A 51 -10.24 -10.18 -4.69
C VAL A 51 -9.88 -9.25 -3.54
N ASP A 52 -9.82 -7.96 -3.79
CA ASP A 52 -9.40 -6.92 -2.86
C ASP A 52 -10.58 -6.00 -2.49
N MET A 53 -11.17 -6.22 -1.24
CA MET A 53 -10.99 -7.47 -0.51
C MET A 53 -12.35 -8.09 -0.12
N LYS A 54 -13.38 -7.98 -1.01
CA LYS A 54 -14.73 -8.49 -0.70
C LYS A 54 -14.79 -10.02 -0.54
N GLY A 55 -13.83 -10.76 -1.12
CA GLY A 55 -13.65 -12.18 -0.83
C GLY A 55 -13.33 -12.42 0.64
N GLY A 56 -12.38 -11.66 1.21
CA GLY A 56 -12.05 -11.67 2.63
C GLY A 56 -13.24 -11.27 3.51
N ILE A 57 -13.97 -10.21 3.14
CA ILE A 57 -15.20 -9.78 3.83
C ILE A 57 -16.25 -10.90 3.85
N ALA A 58 -16.43 -11.61 2.74
CA ALA A 58 -17.40 -12.73 2.68
C ALA A 58 -17.00 -13.86 3.62
N VAL A 59 -15.70 -14.17 3.73
CA VAL A 59 -15.18 -15.15 4.70
C VAL A 59 -15.43 -14.68 6.13
N MET A 60 -15.15 -13.41 6.45
CA MET A 60 -15.40 -12.82 7.77
C MET A 60 -16.88 -12.95 8.16
N LEU A 61 -17.80 -12.56 7.28
CA LEU A 61 -19.25 -12.67 7.52
C LEU A 61 -19.69 -14.11 7.72
N LYS A 62 -19.18 -15.02 6.90
CA LYS A 62 -19.49 -16.46 7.03
C LYS A 62 -19.04 -17.00 8.39
N LEU A 63 -17.81 -16.71 8.80
CA LEU A 63 -17.29 -17.14 10.10
C LEU A 63 -18.10 -16.54 11.26
N ALA A 64 -18.47 -15.26 11.18
CA ALA A 64 -19.29 -14.60 12.21
C ALA A 64 -20.68 -15.24 12.37
N ILE A 65 -21.26 -15.79 11.28
CA ILE A 65 -22.56 -16.45 11.32
C ILE A 65 -22.45 -17.90 11.78
N GLU A 66 -21.43 -18.63 11.32
CA GLU A 66 -21.31 -20.08 11.55
C GLU A 66 -20.67 -20.42 12.90
N ILE A 67 -19.77 -19.58 13.40
CA ILE A 67 -19.09 -19.83 14.69
C ILE A 67 -19.81 -19.09 15.81
N VAL A 68 -20.87 -19.71 16.33
CA VAL A 68 -21.70 -19.12 17.39
C VAL A 68 -20.97 -19.07 18.74
N GLU A 69 -20.16 -20.06 19.04
CA GLU A 69 -19.36 -20.15 20.27
C GLU A 69 -17.87 -20.28 19.95
N PRO A 70 -17.21 -19.20 19.56
CA PRO A 70 -15.78 -19.22 19.26
C PRO A 70 -14.95 -19.56 20.50
N LYS A 71 -13.79 -20.20 20.28
CA LYS A 71 -12.83 -20.53 21.33
C LYS A 71 -12.26 -19.28 22.01
N PHE A 72 -12.13 -18.19 21.27
CA PHE A 72 -11.66 -16.89 21.71
C PHE A 72 -12.80 -15.87 21.63
N ASP A 73 -12.76 -14.79 22.38
CA ASP A 73 -13.59 -13.63 22.05
C ASP A 73 -13.10 -13.00 20.74
N VAL A 74 -14.01 -12.61 19.87
CA VAL A 74 -13.70 -12.08 18.54
C VAL A 74 -14.24 -10.66 18.39
N THR A 75 -13.42 -9.78 17.84
CA THR A 75 -13.84 -8.46 17.36
C THR A 75 -13.72 -8.43 15.84
N TRP A 76 -14.86 -8.28 15.17
CA TRP A 76 -14.97 -8.11 13.73
C TRP A 76 -14.93 -6.63 13.39
N ILE A 77 -14.04 -6.23 12.48
CA ILE A 77 -13.83 -4.83 12.11
C ILE A 77 -13.96 -4.71 10.59
N PHE A 78 -15.03 -4.04 10.16
CA PHE A 78 -15.27 -3.70 8.76
C PHE A 78 -15.01 -2.20 8.63
N TYR A 79 -13.95 -1.79 7.92
CA TYR A 79 -13.55 -0.40 7.87
C TYR A 79 -13.55 0.15 6.45
N ASP A 80 -13.66 1.47 6.34
CA ASP A 80 -13.72 2.22 5.09
C ASP A 80 -12.39 2.93 4.81
N ASN A 81 -12.24 3.41 3.57
CA ASN A 81 -11.12 4.27 3.15
C ASN A 81 -9.74 3.63 3.31
N GLU A 82 -9.60 2.35 2.98
CA GLU A 82 -8.29 1.71 2.86
C GLU A 82 -7.57 2.17 1.60
N GLU A 83 -8.27 2.21 0.49
CA GLU A 83 -7.80 2.43 -0.89
C GLU A 83 -7.58 3.90 -1.25
N VAL A 84 -7.44 4.76 -0.25
CA VAL A 84 -7.25 6.20 -0.43
C VAL A 84 -6.07 6.71 0.42
N ALA A 85 -5.95 8.03 0.61
CA ALA A 85 -4.90 8.60 1.44
C ALA A 85 -4.98 8.09 2.89
N SER A 86 -3.84 7.72 3.48
CA SER A 86 -3.74 7.05 4.79
C SER A 86 -4.37 7.83 5.94
N GLU A 87 -4.43 9.16 5.83
CA GLU A 87 -5.08 10.04 6.82
C GLU A 87 -6.58 9.79 6.93
N LEU A 88 -7.19 9.30 5.85
CA LEU A 88 -8.63 9.00 5.76
C LEU A 88 -8.96 7.57 6.19
N ASN A 89 -7.96 6.69 6.28
CA ASN A 89 -8.11 5.27 6.58
C ASN A 89 -8.97 5.03 7.83
N GLY A 90 -10.02 4.21 7.68
CA GLY A 90 -11.02 3.95 8.72
C GLY A 90 -10.45 3.21 9.92
N LEU A 91 -9.53 2.27 9.72
CA LEU A 91 -8.87 1.55 10.81
C LEU A 91 -7.96 2.50 11.61
N GLY A 92 -7.22 3.37 10.94
CA GLY A 92 -6.42 4.42 11.56
C GLY A 92 -7.30 5.42 12.35
N ARG A 93 -8.50 5.75 11.84
CA ARG A 93 -9.48 6.59 12.55
C ARG A 93 -10.02 5.90 13.80
N LEU A 94 -10.35 4.61 13.72
CA LEU A 94 -10.77 3.81 14.89
C LEU A 94 -9.65 3.76 15.94
N SER A 95 -8.41 3.59 15.53
CA SER A 95 -7.26 3.57 16.44
C SER A 95 -7.09 4.88 17.22
N ARG A 96 -7.34 6.01 16.58
CA ARG A 96 -7.25 7.33 17.23
C ARG A 96 -8.44 7.63 18.15
N ASN A 97 -9.65 7.30 17.70
CA ASN A 97 -10.89 7.73 18.38
C ASN A 97 -11.43 6.68 19.34
N HIS A 98 -11.21 5.41 19.08
CA HIS A 98 -11.77 4.28 19.82
C HIS A 98 -10.74 3.17 20.06
N PRO A 99 -9.54 3.46 20.62
CA PRO A 99 -8.46 2.48 20.76
C PRO A 99 -8.87 1.23 21.56
N GLY A 100 -9.84 1.35 22.46
CA GLY A 100 -10.36 0.23 23.22
C GLY A 100 -11.06 -0.84 22.37
N LEU A 101 -11.53 -0.51 21.17
CA LEU A 101 -12.13 -1.48 20.25
C LEU A 101 -11.09 -2.35 19.54
N LEU A 102 -9.83 -1.94 19.55
CA LEU A 102 -8.70 -2.59 18.88
C LEU A 102 -7.78 -3.33 19.88
N GLN A 103 -8.31 -3.67 21.06
CA GLN A 103 -7.58 -4.45 22.05
C GLN A 103 -7.76 -5.95 21.79
N GLY A 104 -6.66 -6.66 21.63
CA GLY A 104 -6.63 -8.10 21.42
C GLY A 104 -5.20 -8.62 21.37
N GLU A 105 -5.02 -9.91 21.58
CA GLU A 105 -3.72 -10.58 21.61
C GLU A 105 -3.24 -10.96 20.22
N PHE A 106 -4.16 -11.04 19.24
CA PHE A 106 -3.85 -11.44 17.89
C PHE A 106 -4.79 -10.74 16.90
N ALA A 107 -4.27 -10.37 15.74
CA ALA A 107 -5.04 -9.76 14.67
C ALA A 107 -4.85 -10.51 13.34
N VAL A 108 -5.95 -10.66 12.60
CA VAL A 108 -5.97 -11.17 11.23
C VAL A 108 -6.54 -10.07 10.33
N LEU A 109 -5.76 -9.66 9.33
CA LEU A 109 -6.27 -8.84 8.23
C LEU A 109 -6.55 -9.77 7.05
N CYS A 110 -7.78 -9.73 6.54
CA CYS A 110 -8.25 -10.68 5.54
C CYS A 110 -7.95 -10.24 4.10
N GLU A 111 -6.78 -9.62 3.91
CA GLU A 111 -6.26 -9.20 2.61
C GLU A 111 -5.94 -10.39 1.69
N PRO A 112 -5.90 -10.17 0.35
CA PRO A 112 -5.63 -11.24 -0.60
C PRO A 112 -4.15 -11.65 -0.62
N THR A 113 -3.84 -12.79 -0.05
CA THR A 113 -2.48 -13.36 0.06
C THR A 113 -2.35 -14.71 -0.66
N SER A 114 -3.21 -14.98 -1.65
CA SER A 114 -3.27 -16.29 -2.34
C SER A 114 -3.46 -17.47 -1.37
N ALA A 115 -4.24 -17.26 -0.32
CA ALA A 115 -4.50 -18.20 0.79
C ALA A 115 -3.25 -18.63 1.57
N LEU A 116 -2.19 -17.84 1.54
CA LEU A 116 -1.00 -18.01 2.38
C LEU A 116 -1.09 -17.12 3.62
N VAL A 117 -0.40 -17.51 4.68
CA VAL A 117 -0.27 -16.67 5.86
C VAL A 117 0.94 -15.75 5.67
N GLU A 118 0.68 -14.44 5.72
CA GLU A 118 1.72 -13.41 5.72
C GLU A 118 1.74 -12.73 7.10
N GLY A 119 2.92 -12.52 7.64
CA GLY A 119 3.09 -12.03 9.02
C GLY A 119 3.15 -10.51 9.14
N GLY A 120 2.61 -9.80 8.19
CA GLY A 120 2.60 -8.33 8.13
C GLY A 120 2.97 -7.83 6.74
N CYS A 121 3.10 -6.51 6.58
CA CYS A 121 3.51 -5.89 5.33
C CYS A 121 4.74 -5.00 5.49
N ASN A 122 5.40 -4.76 4.38
CA ASN A 122 6.49 -3.79 4.31
C ASN A 122 5.98 -2.39 4.66
N GLY A 123 6.83 -1.61 5.33
CA GLY A 123 6.64 -0.18 5.42
C GLY A 123 6.66 0.47 4.04
N THR A 124 6.02 1.61 3.89
CA THR A 124 6.01 2.36 2.62
C THR A 124 6.49 3.78 2.82
N LEU A 125 7.35 4.22 1.91
CA LEU A 125 7.85 5.59 1.86
C LEU A 125 7.76 6.10 0.43
N ARG A 126 7.34 7.35 0.26
CA ARG A 126 7.41 8.06 -1.02
C ARG A 126 8.31 9.26 -0.86
N VAL A 127 9.22 9.42 -1.79
CA VAL A 127 10.10 10.59 -1.88
C VAL A 127 10.04 11.17 -3.29
N GLU A 128 10.21 12.47 -3.38
CA GLU A 128 10.32 13.18 -4.64
C GLU A 128 11.76 13.65 -4.82
N ILE A 129 12.30 13.41 -5.99
CA ILE A 129 13.62 13.88 -6.41
C ILE A 129 13.38 14.95 -7.46
N ALA A 130 13.67 16.20 -7.10
CA ALA A 130 13.56 17.34 -7.99
C ALA A 130 14.87 17.59 -8.72
N THR A 131 14.78 17.98 -9.97
CA THR A 131 15.93 18.42 -10.76
C THR A 131 15.64 19.76 -11.41
N GLU A 132 16.69 20.60 -11.46
CA GLU A 132 16.64 21.92 -12.07
C GLU A 132 17.49 22.03 -13.33
N GLY A 133 17.04 22.87 -14.22
CA GLY A 133 17.69 23.15 -15.49
C GLY A 133 17.59 24.61 -15.89
N VAL A 134 17.77 24.86 -17.17
CA VAL A 134 17.63 26.20 -17.77
C VAL A 134 16.77 26.07 -19.02
N LYS A 135 15.66 26.77 -19.06
CA LYS A 135 14.74 26.81 -20.18
C LYS A 135 15.37 27.40 -21.43
N ALA A 136 15.19 26.75 -22.56
CA ALA A 136 15.61 27.25 -23.86
C ALA A 136 14.75 26.66 -25.00
N HIS A 137 14.85 27.22 -26.18
CA HIS A 137 14.26 26.62 -27.37
C HIS A 137 15.04 25.36 -27.77
N SER A 138 14.37 24.25 -28.09
CA SER A 138 15.01 22.97 -28.41
C SER A 138 15.93 23.02 -29.64
N ALA A 139 15.74 23.98 -30.56
CA ALA A 139 16.66 24.23 -31.69
C ALA A 139 17.96 24.95 -31.29
N ARG A 140 18.09 25.41 -30.04
CA ARG A 140 19.27 26.09 -29.49
C ARG A 140 19.67 25.47 -28.16
N PRO A 141 20.00 24.16 -28.13
CA PRO A 141 20.21 23.41 -26.88
C PRO A 141 21.40 23.93 -26.05
N TRP A 142 22.37 24.61 -26.68
CA TRP A 142 23.51 25.20 -25.99
C TRP A 142 23.16 26.39 -25.07
N MET A 143 21.92 26.92 -25.16
CA MET A 143 21.42 28.01 -24.32
C MET A 143 20.69 27.51 -23.08
N GLY A 144 20.45 26.21 -22.98
CA GLY A 144 19.67 25.60 -21.89
C GLY A 144 20.38 24.46 -21.17
N LYS A 145 19.76 24.01 -20.09
CA LYS A 145 20.13 22.80 -19.36
C LYS A 145 18.85 21.99 -19.14
N ASN A 146 18.81 20.77 -19.63
CA ASN A 146 17.61 19.94 -19.59
C ASN A 146 17.47 19.25 -18.22
N ALA A 147 16.45 19.63 -17.45
CA ALA A 147 16.16 19.04 -16.16
C ALA A 147 15.75 17.57 -16.27
N VAL A 148 15.00 17.17 -17.32
CA VAL A 148 14.61 15.78 -17.53
C VAL A 148 15.82 14.89 -17.79
N HIS A 149 16.84 15.39 -18.49
CA HIS A 149 18.09 14.63 -18.66
C HIS A 149 18.84 14.43 -17.35
N ALA A 150 18.68 15.33 -16.38
CA ALA A 150 19.30 15.20 -15.06
C ALA A 150 18.73 14.03 -14.24
N LEU A 151 17.52 13.53 -14.59
CA LEU A 151 16.95 12.32 -13.98
C LEU A 151 17.70 11.02 -14.35
N PHE A 152 18.61 11.06 -15.34
CA PHE A 152 19.38 9.88 -15.72
C PHE A 152 20.08 9.23 -14.52
N ARG A 153 20.73 10.01 -13.67
CA ARG A 153 21.47 9.49 -12.52
C ARG A 153 20.59 8.86 -11.46
N PRO A 154 19.50 9.50 -10.95
CA PRO A 154 18.61 8.83 -10.01
C PRO A 154 17.89 7.61 -10.63
N LEU A 155 17.54 7.64 -11.91
CA LEU A 155 16.97 6.47 -12.59
C LEU A 155 17.97 5.33 -12.71
N GLN A 156 19.26 5.64 -12.91
CA GLN A 156 20.33 4.64 -12.91
C GLN A 156 20.45 3.97 -11.52
N ILE A 157 20.42 4.75 -10.45
CA ILE A 157 20.44 4.22 -9.06
C ILE A 157 19.27 3.25 -8.84
N LEU A 158 18.08 3.61 -9.31
CA LEU A 158 16.90 2.75 -9.19
C LEU A 158 17.01 1.47 -10.03
N ASN A 159 17.55 1.58 -11.24
CA ASN A 159 17.77 0.43 -12.13
C ASN A 159 18.78 -0.56 -11.55
N ASP A 160 19.79 -0.06 -10.87
CA ASP A 160 20.89 -0.84 -10.31
C ASP A 160 20.59 -1.29 -8.86
N PHE A 161 19.41 -0.92 -8.31
CA PHE A 161 19.01 -1.32 -6.97
C PHE A 161 18.70 -2.81 -6.91
N GLU A 162 19.45 -3.53 -6.07
CA GLU A 162 19.21 -4.95 -5.80
C GLU A 162 18.31 -5.10 -4.56
N PRO A 163 17.09 -5.67 -4.72
CA PRO A 163 16.19 -5.88 -3.59
C PRO A 163 16.76 -6.85 -2.56
N GLU A 164 16.79 -6.42 -1.31
CA GLU A 164 17.15 -7.28 -0.17
C GLU A 164 15.94 -8.05 0.34
N THR A 165 16.17 -9.26 0.85
CA THR A 165 15.19 -10.02 1.63
C THR A 165 15.66 -10.07 3.07
N ILE A 166 14.85 -9.52 3.97
CA ILE A 166 15.15 -9.41 5.39
C ILE A 166 14.23 -10.35 6.17
N THR A 167 14.80 -11.20 7.00
CA THR A 167 14.02 -12.10 7.86
C THR A 167 13.78 -11.44 9.22
N VAL A 168 12.53 -11.26 9.60
CA VAL A 168 12.12 -10.75 10.91
C VAL A 168 11.15 -11.76 11.54
N ASP A 169 11.46 -12.24 12.73
CA ASP A 169 10.66 -13.23 13.48
C ASP A 169 10.35 -14.52 12.68
N GLY A 170 11.27 -14.91 11.78
CA GLY A 170 11.13 -16.09 10.93
C GLY A 170 10.30 -15.89 9.67
N LEU A 171 9.93 -14.65 9.36
CA LEU A 171 9.18 -14.25 8.14
C LEU A 171 10.06 -13.41 7.22
N ASP A 172 9.99 -13.66 5.93
CA ASP A 172 10.81 -13.00 4.93
C ASP A 172 10.07 -11.80 4.32
N TYR A 173 10.72 -10.64 4.38
CA TYR A 173 10.25 -9.38 3.80
C TYR A 173 11.19 -8.96 2.68
N ARG A 174 10.68 -8.91 1.46
CA ARG A 174 11.44 -8.44 0.31
C ARG A 174 11.24 -6.95 0.12
N GLU A 175 12.34 -6.19 0.21
CA GLU A 175 12.33 -4.76 -0.06
C GLU A 175 12.19 -4.46 -1.56
N SER A 176 11.71 -3.26 -1.90
CA SER A 176 11.71 -2.79 -3.28
C SER A 176 11.78 -1.27 -3.36
N LEU A 177 12.45 -0.77 -4.39
CA LEU A 177 12.62 0.66 -4.65
C LEU A 177 12.32 0.92 -6.13
N ASN A 178 11.28 1.72 -6.41
CA ASN A 178 10.81 1.92 -7.77
C ASN A 178 10.44 3.37 -8.07
N ALA A 179 10.75 3.82 -9.29
CA ALA A 179 10.13 5.01 -9.86
C ALA A 179 8.65 4.72 -10.15
N VAL A 180 7.75 5.51 -9.56
CA VAL A 180 6.29 5.32 -9.72
C VAL A 180 5.62 6.47 -10.48
N TRP A 181 6.29 7.60 -10.59
CA TRP A 181 5.82 8.76 -11.33
C TRP A 181 6.99 9.61 -11.80
N VAL A 182 6.86 10.19 -13.00
CA VAL A 182 7.79 11.18 -13.52
C VAL A 182 7.01 12.31 -14.19
N SER A 183 7.43 13.54 -13.94
CA SER A 183 6.89 14.71 -14.60
C SER A 183 8.00 15.67 -15.03
N GLY A 184 7.76 16.41 -16.11
CA GLY A 184 8.68 17.41 -16.65
C GLY A 184 8.31 17.82 -18.06
N GLY A 185 8.70 19.05 -18.42
CA GLY A 185 8.38 19.61 -19.72
C GLY A 185 7.02 20.29 -19.80
N ILE A 186 6.93 21.35 -20.64
CA ILE A 186 5.72 22.16 -20.82
C ILE A 186 5.30 22.25 -22.29
N ALA A 187 6.24 22.04 -23.22
CA ALA A 187 5.99 22.06 -24.68
C ALA A 187 7.08 21.28 -25.41
N THR A 188 6.75 20.72 -26.56
CA THR A 188 7.64 19.84 -27.34
C THR A 188 8.87 20.54 -27.97
N ASN A 189 8.86 21.86 -28.03
CA ASN A 189 9.96 22.68 -28.56
C ASN A 189 10.69 23.48 -27.46
N VAL A 190 10.47 23.16 -26.17
CA VAL A 190 11.09 23.82 -25.03
C VAL A 190 11.92 22.80 -24.24
N ILE A 191 13.18 23.14 -23.94
CA ILE A 191 14.01 22.39 -23.00
C ILE A 191 13.45 22.60 -21.59
N PRO A 192 13.07 21.52 -20.85
CA PRO A 192 12.55 21.64 -19.49
C PRO A 192 13.56 22.22 -18.51
N ASP A 193 13.11 23.15 -17.69
CA ASP A 193 13.87 23.76 -16.60
C ASP A 193 13.61 23.11 -15.24
N SER A 194 12.62 22.23 -15.16
CA SER A 194 12.30 21.45 -13.95
C SER A 194 11.79 20.07 -14.30
N SER A 195 12.09 19.08 -13.47
CA SER A 195 11.41 17.79 -13.48
C SER A 195 11.37 17.17 -12.07
N VAL A 196 10.43 16.27 -11.86
CA VAL A 196 10.24 15.55 -10.60
C VAL A 196 10.09 14.06 -10.88
N LEU A 197 10.79 13.26 -10.11
CA LEU A 197 10.69 11.81 -10.08
C LEU A 197 10.16 11.39 -8.72
N THR A 198 9.00 10.72 -8.68
CA THR A 198 8.48 10.14 -7.44
C THR A 198 8.95 8.69 -7.33
N VAL A 199 9.57 8.37 -6.22
CA VAL A 199 10.10 7.05 -5.89
C VAL A 199 9.31 6.46 -4.73
N ASN A 200 8.91 5.20 -4.85
CA ASN A 200 8.31 4.42 -3.76
C ASN A 200 9.32 3.40 -3.25
N TYR A 201 9.57 3.43 -1.95
CA TYR A 201 10.36 2.45 -1.22
C TYR A 201 9.46 1.60 -0.33
N ARG A 202 9.55 0.29 -0.51
CA ARG A 202 8.95 -0.70 0.39
C ARG A 202 10.07 -1.30 1.22
N PHE A 203 10.04 -1.07 2.52
CA PHE A 203 11.10 -1.48 3.46
C PHE A 203 10.59 -2.48 4.48
N ALA A 204 11.50 -3.38 4.90
CA ALA A 204 11.19 -4.40 5.89
C ALA A 204 10.97 -3.79 7.29
N PRO A 205 10.21 -4.48 8.18
CA PRO A 205 9.88 -3.96 9.51
C PRO A 205 11.05 -4.04 10.53
N ASP A 206 12.24 -4.41 10.09
CA ASP A 206 13.48 -4.37 10.87
C ASP A 206 13.99 -2.95 11.14
N LYS A 207 13.44 -1.95 10.42
CA LYS A 207 13.84 -0.54 10.51
C LYS A 207 12.65 0.38 10.71
N THR A 208 12.90 1.48 11.36
CA THR A 208 11.96 2.59 11.53
C THR A 208 11.82 3.40 10.24
N ALA A 209 10.78 4.23 10.16
CA ALA A 209 10.63 5.19 9.05
C ALA A 209 11.81 6.17 8.96
N ALA A 210 12.41 6.57 10.09
CA ALA A 210 13.57 7.45 10.12
C ALA A 210 14.81 6.80 9.49
N GLU A 211 15.09 5.56 9.82
CA GLU A 211 16.19 4.78 9.23
C GLU A 211 15.98 4.51 7.75
N ALA A 212 14.73 4.28 7.33
CA ALA A 212 14.38 4.14 5.92
C ALA A 212 14.60 5.45 5.14
N ILE A 213 14.28 6.60 5.73
CA ILE A 213 14.56 7.92 5.15
C ILE A 213 16.07 8.14 5.02
N GLU A 214 16.85 7.86 6.06
CA GLU A 214 18.31 7.99 6.05
C GLU A 214 18.95 7.11 4.96
N LYS A 215 18.47 5.86 4.79
CA LYS A 215 18.91 4.97 3.70
C LYS A 215 18.65 5.60 2.33
N LEU A 216 17.47 6.19 2.09
CA LEU A 216 17.16 6.85 0.83
C LEU A 216 17.99 8.12 0.60
N GLN A 217 18.17 8.93 1.65
CA GLN A 217 19.02 10.12 1.56
C GLN A 217 20.46 9.76 1.19
N GLY A 218 21.00 8.68 1.73
CA GLY A 218 22.33 8.17 1.35
C GLY A 218 22.38 7.68 -0.10
N LEU A 219 21.35 7.00 -0.59
CA LEU A 219 21.29 6.52 -1.98
C LEU A 219 21.22 7.68 -3.01
N PHE A 220 20.49 8.73 -2.66
CA PHE A 220 20.26 9.88 -3.54
C PHE A 220 21.05 11.12 -3.11
N GLU A 221 22.18 10.93 -2.44
CA GLU A 221 23.04 12.05 -2.03
C GLU A 221 23.41 12.96 -3.22
N GLY A 222 23.19 14.26 -3.05
CA GLY A 222 23.44 15.28 -4.08
C GLY A 222 22.26 15.57 -5.00
N PHE A 223 21.06 15.07 -4.65
CA PHE A 223 19.77 15.49 -5.22
C PHE A 223 18.91 16.12 -4.14
N ASP A 224 18.09 17.10 -4.54
CA ASP A 224 17.09 17.77 -3.69
C ASP A 224 15.73 17.05 -3.74
#